data_1fb7faf511536dd3f724d574239d2559
#
_entry.id   1fb7faf511536dd3f724d574239d2559
#
_cell.length_a   1.000
_cell.length_b   1.000
_cell.length_c   1.000
_cell.angle_alpha   90.00
_cell.angle_beta   90.00
_cell.angle_gamma   90.00
#
_symmetry.space_group_name_H-M   'P 1'
#
loop_
_entity.id
_entity.type
_entity.pdbx_description
1 polymer ?
#
loop_
_entity_poly.entity_id
_entity_poly.type
_entity_poly.pdbx_seq_one_letter_code
_entity_poly.pdbx_strand_id
1 'polypeptide(L)'
;MGVAKEGCMQHIPSIAFSSCNYDENADLTPLHDGVLKVVKMVLEKGLPEYTCLNVNFPALPPFKGFKGCRMTHGSWINEVDHRTHPHGYDYYWMVGEYRNDEPETTDTDQWAVNHGYIAITPTKIDVTDYDWLKNFEL
;
A
#
# COMPACT_ATOMS: atom_id res chain seq x y z
N MET A 1 -4.58 -1.74 4.84
CA MET A 1 -5.35 -0.58 4.29
C MET A 1 -6.82 -0.54 4.72
N GLY A 2 -7.58 -1.63 4.75
CA GLY A 2 -9.03 -1.61 5.06
C GLY A 2 -9.39 -0.84 6.34
N VAL A 3 -8.75 -1.18 7.46
CA VAL A 3 -9.00 -0.52 8.76
C VAL A 3 -8.67 0.98 8.72
N ALA A 4 -7.58 1.39 8.03
CA ALA A 4 -7.26 2.80 7.91
C ALA A 4 -8.28 3.57 7.05
N LYS A 5 -8.83 2.94 6.01
CA LYS A 5 -9.93 3.53 5.22
C LYS A 5 -11.18 3.69 6.07
N GLU A 6 -11.53 2.68 6.87
CA GLU A 6 -12.68 2.74 7.79
C GLU A 6 -12.52 3.88 8.82
N GLY A 7 -11.35 3.97 9.47
CA GLY A 7 -11.08 5.08 10.40
C GLY A 7 -11.21 6.45 9.73
N CYS A 8 -10.71 6.57 8.49
CA CYS A 8 -10.82 7.79 7.71
C CYS A 8 -12.29 8.15 7.37
N MET A 9 -13.15 7.16 7.08
CA MET A 9 -14.59 7.37 6.89
C MET A 9 -15.29 7.88 8.16
N GLN A 10 -14.73 7.57 9.32
CA GLN A 10 -15.19 8.08 10.62
C GLN A 10 -14.51 9.41 11.00
N HIS A 11 -13.88 10.11 10.06
CA HIS A 11 -13.15 11.37 10.26
C HIS A 11 -11.99 11.28 11.26
N ILE A 12 -11.41 10.08 11.41
CA ILE A 12 -10.22 9.84 12.24
C ILE A 12 -8.98 9.85 11.36
N PRO A 13 -7.97 10.71 11.63
CA PRO A 13 -6.70 10.65 10.90
C PRO A 13 -6.10 9.24 10.98
N SER A 14 -5.91 8.60 9.84
CA SER A 14 -5.61 7.17 9.79
C SER A 14 -4.39 6.87 8.93
N ILE A 15 -3.55 5.96 9.42
CA ILE A 15 -2.32 5.52 8.75
C ILE A 15 -2.29 4.00 8.74
N ALA A 16 -2.02 3.40 7.58
CA ALA A 16 -1.69 2.00 7.47
C ALA A 16 -0.19 1.84 7.27
N PHE A 17 0.45 1.02 8.10
CA PHE A 17 1.84 0.64 7.98
C PHE A 17 1.96 -0.81 7.52
N SER A 18 2.90 -1.09 6.62
CA SER A 18 3.27 -2.44 6.26
C SER A 18 4.78 -2.56 6.00
N SER A 19 5.30 -3.78 6.19
CA SER A 19 6.66 -4.16 5.81
C SER A 19 6.62 -5.03 4.56
N CYS A 20 7.55 -4.84 3.64
CA CYS A 20 7.77 -5.75 2.53
C CYS A 20 8.63 -6.97 2.91
N ASN A 21 8.97 -7.14 4.20
CA ASN A 21 9.55 -8.36 4.71
C ASN A 21 8.45 -9.34 5.12
N TYR A 22 8.36 -10.46 4.43
CA TYR A 22 7.33 -11.50 4.64
C TYR A 22 7.83 -12.67 5.51
N ASP A 23 9.02 -12.56 6.12
CA ASP A 23 9.48 -13.56 7.09
C ASP A 23 8.61 -13.48 8.34
N GLU A 24 8.08 -14.61 8.79
CA GLU A 24 7.25 -14.70 10.01
C GLU A 24 8.02 -14.29 11.28
N ASN A 25 9.35 -14.39 11.25
CA ASN A 25 10.24 -14.02 12.34
C ASN A 25 10.95 -12.67 12.11
N ALA A 26 10.43 -11.84 11.18
CA ALA A 26 11.04 -10.57 10.86
C ALA A 26 11.18 -9.66 12.10
N ASP A 27 12.40 -9.16 12.34
CA ASP A 27 12.61 -8.11 13.32
C ASP A 27 12.04 -6.78 12.82
N LEU A 28 10.98 -6.30 13.46
CA LEU A 28 10.34 -5.03 13.12
C LEU A 28 10.93 -3.83 13.87
N THR A 29 11.89 -4.03 14.76
CA THR A 29 12.56 -2.96 15.51
C THR A 29 13.11 -1.83 14.64
N PRO A 30 13.73 -2.11 13.47
CA PRO A 30 14.23 -1.06 12.58
C PRO A 30 13.16 -0.12 12.01
N LEU A 31 11.87 -0.53 12.03
CA LEU A 31 10.78 0.31 11.52
C LEU A 31 10.32 1.38 12.53
N HIS A 32 10.64 1.22 13.80
CA HIS A 32 10.10 1.99 14.92
C HIS A 32 10.26 3.50 14.73
N ASP A 33 11.48 3.96 14.44
CA ASP A 33 11.74 5.39 14.23
C ASP A 33 10.99 5.97 13.04
N GLY A 34 10.86 5.19 11.97
CA GLY A 34 10.09 5.56 10.79
C GLY A 34 8.60 5.73 11.11
N VAL A 35 8.03 4.76 11.82
CA VAL A 35 6.63 4.81 12.27
C VAL A 35 6.39 6.04 13.13
N LEU A 36 7.22 6.27 14.16
CA LEU A 36 7.08 7.43 15.05
C LEU A 36 7.15 8.76 14.30
N LYS A 37 8.06 8.90 13.31
CA LYS A 37 8.17 10.12 12.51
C LYS A 37 6.90 10.40 11.71
N VAL A 38 6.31 9.38 11.08
CA VAL A 38 5.07 9.55 10.32
C VAL A 38 3.89 9.86 11.24
N VAL A 39 3.77 9.16 12.37
CA VAL A 39 2.71 9.44 13.35
C VAL A 39 2.80 10.88 13.87
N LYS A 40 3.98 11.32 14.27
CA LYS A 40 4.20 12.71 14.74
C LYS A 40 3.82 13.73 13.68
N MET A 41 4.24 13.50 12.44
CA MET A 41 3.88 14.37 11.31
C MET A 41 2.36 14.50 11.16
N VAL A 42 1.63 13.38 11.25
CA VAL A 42 0.16 13.40 11.10
C VAL A 42 -0.52 14.06 12.30
N LEU A 43 0.00 13.87 13.53
CA LEU A 43 -0.52 14.55 14.72
C LEU A 43 -0.30 16.07 14.67
N GLU A 44 0.81 16.52 14.11
CA GLU A 44 1.16 17.95 14.00
C GLU A 44 0.44 18.65 12.85
N LYS A 45 0.32 18.00 11.70
CA LYS A 45 -0.18 18.62 10.46
C LYS A 45 -1.62 18.25 10.11
N GLY A 46 -2.14 17.16 10.67
CA GLY A 46 -3.38 16.54 10.24
C GLY A 46 -3.26 15.86 8.88
N LEU A 47 -4.39 15.38 8.41
CA LEU A 47 -4.57 14.87 7.04
C LEU A 47 -5.75 15.59 6.38
N PRO A 48 -5.73 15.76 5.05
CA PRO A 48 -6.91 16.23 4.33
C PRO A 48 -8.11 15.31 4.57
N GLU A 49 -9.29 15.86 4.54
CA GLU A 49 -10.54 15.10 4.71
C GLU A 49 -10.61 13.97 3.67
N TYR A 50 -11.14 12.83 4.11
CA TYR A 50 -11.22 11.60 3.31
C TYR A 50 -9.88 11.09 2.75
N THR A 51 -8.77 11.45 3.41
CA THR A 51 -7.43 10.97 3.05
C THR A 51 -6.80 10.21 4.20
N CYS A 52 -6.33 8.99 3.95
CA CYS A 52 -5.46 8.23 4.84
C CYS A 52 -4.09 7.99 4.19
N LEU A 53 -3.09 7.60 4.98
CA LEU A 53 -1.77 7.27 4.46
C LEU A 53 -1.58 5.76 4.37
N ASN A 54 -1.04 5.31 3.24
CA ASN A 54 -0.44 3.99 3.08
C ASN A 54 1.08 4.13 3.15
N VAL A 55 1.71 3.50 4.15
CA VAL A 55 3.14 3.61 4.40
C VAL A 55 3.76 2.23 4.31
N ASN A 56 4.62 2.02 3.31
CA ASN A 56 5.27 0.74 3.07
C ASN A 56 6.77 0.86 3.32
N PHE A 57 7.28 -0.02 4.18
CA PHE A 57 8.71 -0.12 4.46
C PHE A 57 9.37 -1.14 3.54
N PRO A 58 10.58 -0.85 3.02
CA PRO A 58 11.39 -1.85 2.33
C PRO A 58 11.62 -3.09 3.20
N ALA A 59 11.92 -4.22 2.56
CA ALA A 59 12.11 -5.50 3.26
C ALA A 59 13.24 -5.48 4.29
N LEU A 60 14.30 -4.73 4.02
CA LEU A 60 15.51 -4.70 4.87
C LEU A 60 16.04 -3.27 5.05
N PRO A 61 16.55 -2.93 6.26
CA PRO A 61 17.31 -1.70 6.48
C PRO A 61 18.74 -1.83 5.85
N PRO A 62 19.48 -0.69 5.70
CA PRO A 62 19.10 0.66 6.11
C PRO A 62 18.16 1.33 5.12
N PHE A 63 17.20 2.11 5.63
CA PHE A 63 16.28 2.88 4.81
C PHE A 63 16.90 4.20 4.37
N LYS A 64 16.74 4.57 3.10
CA LYS A 64 17.30 5.80 2.51
C LYS A 64 16.53 7.07 2.91
N GLY A 65 15.39 6.92 3.57
CA GLY A 65 14.50 8.00 3.97
C GLY A 65 13.08 7.79 3.48
N PHE A 66 12.28 8.87 3.50
CA PHE A 66 10.87 8.84 3.09
C PHE A 66 10.71 9.39 1.67
N LYS A 67 9.76 8.81 0.94
CA LYS A 67 9.39 9.27 -0.40
C LYS A 67 7.88 9.32 -0.54
N GLY A 68 7.34 10.49 -0.88
CA GLY A 68 5.95 10.63 -1.29
C GLY A 68 5.76 10.00 -2.67
N CYS A 69 4.77 9.12 -2.79
CA CYS A 69 4.55 8.32 -3.99
C CYS A 69 3.07 8.29 -4.36
N ARG A 70 2.80 8.02 -5.63
CA ARG A 70 1.51 7.52 -6.06
C ARG A 70 1.51 5.98 -6.06
N MET A 71 0.34 5.40 -6.09
CA MET A 71 0.17 3.96 -6.26
C MET A 71 0.71 3.53 -7.63
N THR A 72 1.44 2.42 -7.66
CA THR A 72 1.92 1.80 -8.90
C THR A 72 0.75 1.22 -9.69
N HIS A 73 0.73 1.43 -11.00
CA HIS A 73 -0.19 0.75 -11.89
C HIS A 73 0.28 -0.67 -12.17
N GLY A 74 -0.62 -1.61 -12.05
CA GLY A 74 -0.35 -3.03 -12.27
C GLY A 74 -1.52 -3.90 -11.86
N SER A 75 -1.33 -5.19 -11.98
CA SER A 75 -2.36 -6.19 -11.68
C SER A 75 -1.76 -7.46 -11.09
N TRP A 76 -2.54 -8.16 -10.28
CA TRP A 76 -2.22 -9.52 -9.90
C TRP A 76 -2.52 -10.46 -11.07
N ILE A 77 -1.63 -11.42 -11.31
CA ILE A 77 -1.77 -12.44 -12.35
C ILE A 77 -1.55 -13.82 -11.75
N ASN A 78 -2.08 -14.86 -12.39
CA ASN A 78 -1.97 -16.26 -11.94
C ASN A 78 -2.46 -16.45 -10.49
N GLU A 79 -3.58 -15.82 -10.14
CA GLU A 79 -4.04 -15.71 -8.75
C GLU A 79 -4.58 -17.02 -8.17
N VAL A 80 -4.84 -18.02 -9.00
CA VAL A 80 -5.45 -19.29 -8.58
C VAL A 80 -4.62 -20.48 -9.05
N ASP A 81 -4.22 -21.33 -8.11
CA ASP A 81 -3.63 -22.65 -8.36
C ASP A 81 -4.70 -23.71 -8.06
N HIS A 82 -5.15 -24.41 -9.10
CA HIS A 82 -6.13 -25.48 -9.01
C HIS A 82 -5.45 -26.83 -8.72
N ARG A 83 -5.91 -27.52 -7.71
CA ARG A 83 -5.43 -28.86 -7.32
C ARG A 83 -6.60 -29.81 -7.05
N THR A 84 -6.35 -31.10 -7.22
CA THR A 84 -7.31 -32.13 -6.87
C THR A 84 -6.85 -32.87 -5.63
N HIS A 85 -7.71 -32.95 -4.62
CA HIS A 85 -7.44 -33.69 -3.39
C HIS A 85 -7.46 -35.18 -3.68
N PRO A 86 -6.68 -36.04 -2.95
CA PRO A 86 -6.69 -37.51 -3.13
C PRO A 86 -8.06 -38.15 -3.02
N HIS A 87 -9.02 -37.55 -2.35
CA HIS A 87 -10.42 -38.02 -2.26
C HIS A 87 -11.32 -37.53 -3.42
N GLY A 88 -10.75 -36.92 -4.47
CA GLY A 88 -11.45 -36.65 -5.71
C GLY A 88 -12.26 -35.35 -5.74
N TYR A 89 -12.06 -34.41 -4.81
CA TYR A 89 -12.63 -33.07 -4.87
C TYR A 89 -11.57 -32.02 -5.20
N ASP A 90 -11.97 -30.98 -5.90
CA ASP A 90 -11.09 -29.88 -6.28
C ASP A 90 -10.95 -28.89 -5.13
N TYR A 91 -9.76 -28.31 -5.00
CA TYR A 91 -9.50 -27.18 -4.12
C TYR A 91 -8.57 -26.18 -4.80
N TYR A 92 -8.61 -24.95 -4.33
CA TYR A 92 -7.93 -23.84 -4.95
C TYR A 92 -7.08 -23.11 -3.90
N TRP A 93 -5.83 -22.84 -4.25
CA TRP A 93 -4.97 -21.98 -3.46
C TRP A 93 -4.98 -20.58 -4.07
N MET A 94 -5.10 -19.57 -3.22
CA MET A 94 -4.78 -18.22 -3.64
C MET A 94 -3.26 -18.08 -3.69
N VAL A 95 -2.77 -17.79 -4.85
CA VAL A 95 -1.36 -17.57 -5.18
C VAL A 95 -1.27 -16.24 -5.94
N GLY A 96 -0.29 -16.09 -6.80
CA GLY A 96 -0.21 -14.97 -7.72
C GLY A 96 1.05 -14.15 -7.53
N GLU A 97 1.32 -13.41 -8.55
CA GLU A 97 2.43 -12.47 -8.61
C GLU A 97 1.92 -11.10 -9.09
N TYR A 98 2.49 -10.05 -8.56
CA TYR A 98 2.15 -8.70 -8.98
C TYR A 98 2.93 -8.32 -10.22
N ARG A 99 2.22 -8.04 -11.31
CA ARG A 99 2.80 -7.51 -12.54
C ARG A 99 2.74 -5.98 -12.49
N ASN A 100 3.92 -5.37 -12.44
CA ASN A 100 4.07 -3.92 -12.54
C ASN A 100 4.06 -3.51 -14.01
N ASP A 101 3.14 -2.65 -14.41
CA ASP A 101 3.01 -2.18 -15.80
C ASP A 101 3.92 -0.97 -16.10
N GLU A 102 4.61 -0.42 -15.07
CA GLU A 102 5.44 0.78 -15.18
C GLU A 102 6.75 0.69 -14.35
N PRO A 103 7.57 -0.36 -14.53
CA PRO A 103 8.69 -0.68 -13.63
C PRO A 103 9.77 0.40 -13.57
N GLU A 104 9.92 1.21 -14.63
CA GLU A 104 10.92 2.28 -14.70
C GLU A 104 10.41 3.61 -14.13
N THR A 105 9.15 3.69 -13.73
CA THR A 105 8.54 4.93 -13.26
C THR A 105 8.91 5.20 -11.80
N THR A 106 9.61 6.30 -11.56
CA THR A 106 10.29 6.54 -10.28
C THR A 106 9.44 7.20 -9.20
N ASP A 107 8.25 7.68 -9.50
CA ASP A 107 7.32 8.33 -8.57
C ASP A 107 6.33 7.36 -7.90
N THR A 108 6.48 6.06 -8.14
CA THR A 108 5.60 5.01 -7.64
C THR A 108 6.06 4.43 -6.30
N ASP A 109 5.13 3.89 -5.53
CA ASP A 109 5.39 3.25 -4.24
C ASP A 109 6.24 1.98 -4.38
N GLN A 110 5.99 1.16 -5.40
CA GLN A 110 6.78 -0.04 -5.63
C GLN A 110 8.23 0.30 -6.03
N TRP A 111 8.44 1.32 -6.87
CA TRP A 111 9.78 1.78 -7.17
C TRP A 111 10.50 2.24 -5.90
N ALA A 112 9.82 3.02 -5.06
CA ALA A 112 10.39 3.56 -3.83
C ALA A 112 10.85 2.44 -2.88
N VAL A 113 10.00 1.45 -2.58
CA VAL A 113 10.38 0.34 -1.68
C VAL A 113 11.49 -0.53 -2.26
N ASN A 114 11.47 -0.79 -3.58
CA ASN A 114 12.52 -1.55 -4.26
C ASN A 114 13.87 -0.84 -4.25
N HIS A 115 13.87 0.50 -4.11
CA HIS A 115 15.09 1.31 -4.04
C HIS A 115 15.48 1.73 -2.61
N GLY A 116 14.84 1.14 -1.59
CA GLY A 116 15.19 1.33 -0.18
C GLY A 116 14.57 2.57 0.48
N TYR A 117 13.58 3.21 -0.12
CA TYR A 117 12.83 4.31 0.47
C TYR A 117 11.56 3.81 1.16
N ILE A 118 11.22 4.43 2.29
CA ILE A 118 9.91 4.26 2.92
C ILE A 118 8.90 5.03 2.07
N ALA A 119 8.01 4.31 1.40
CA ALA A 119 7.01 4.90 0.53
C ALA A 119 5.82 5.41 1.34
N ILE A 120 5.39 6.65 1.08
CA ILE A 120 4.19 7.25 1.67
C ILE A 120 3.24 7.59 0.53
N THR A 121 2.12 6.87 0.45
CA THR A 121 1.09 7.07 -0.57
C THR A 121 -0.17 7.63 0.07
N PRO A 122 -0.49 8.92 -0.13
CA PRO A 122 -1.78 9.46 0.26
C PRO A 122 -2.90 8.77 -0.53
N THR A 123 -3.88 8.22 0.18
CA THR A 123 -4.95 7.44 -0.42
C THR A 123 -6.29 8.09 -0.09
N LYS A 124 -7.02 8.50 -1.11
CA LYS A 124 -8.40 8.99 -0.98
C LYS A 124 -9.37 7.84 -0.82
N ILE A 125 -10.44 8.08 -0.07
CA ILE A 125 -11.58 7.16 0.05
C ILE A 125 -12.57 7.40 -1.07
N ASP A 126 -12.82 8.66 -1.39
CA ASP A 126 -13.65 9.04 -2.52
C ASP A 126 -12.87 8.78 -3.82
N VAL A 127 -13.33 7.79 -4.58
CA VAL A 127 -12.75 7.35 -5.86
C VAL A 127 -13.46 7.96 -7.07
N THR A 128 -14.31 8.97 -6.86
CA THR A 128 -15.02 9.66 -7.93
C THR A 128 -14.02 10.39 -8.84
N ASP A 129 -14.13 10.16 -10.13
CA ASP A 129 -13.42 10.95 -11.15
C ASP A 129 -14.18 12.26 -11.39
N TYR A 130 -13.79 13.29 -10.64
CA TYR A 130 -14.41 14.60 -10.74
C TYR A 130 -14.12 15.33 -12.05
N ASP A 131 -13.02 15.00 -12.74
CA ASP A 131 -12.69 15.64 -14.01
C ASP A 131 -13.53 15.04 -15.13
N TRP A 132 -13.76 13.73 -15.11
CA TRP A 132 -14.72 13.08 -16.01
C TRP A 132 -16.14 13.59 -15.75
N LEU A 133 -16.54 13.70 -14.47
CA LEU A 133 -17.87 14.13 -14.09
C LEU A 133 -18.22 15.55 -14.54
N LYS A 134 -17.25 16.48 -14.55
CA LYS A 134 -17.46 17.86 -15.04
C LYS A 134 -17.82 17.94 -16.51
N ASN A 135 -17.41 16.96 -17.30
CA ASN A 135 -17.61 16.92 -18.74
C ASN A 135 -18.68 15.89 -19.15
N PHE A 136 -19.43 15.39 -18.15
CA PHE A 136 -20.48 14.40 -18.40
C PHE A 136 -21.72 15.06 -18.99
N GLU A 137 -22.06 14.72 -20.22
CA GLU A 137 -23.30 15.09 -20.93
C GLU A 137 -24.02 13.80 -21.36
N LEU A 138 -25.36 13.75 -21.23
CA LEU A 138 -26.23 12.67 -21.72
C LEU A 138 -26.88 13.06 -23.04
#